data_a2eac37018972ed1861adec1bf9cb970
#
_entry.id   a2eac37018972ed1861adec1bf9cb970
#
_cell.length_a   1.000
_cell.length_b   1.000
_cell.length_c   1.000
_cell.angle_alpha   90.00
_cell.angle_beta   90.00
_cell.angle_gamma   90.00
#
_symmetry.space_group_name_H-M   'P 1'
#
loop_
_entity.id
_entity.type
_entity.pdbx_description
1 polymer ?
#
loop_
_entity_poly.entity_id
_entity_poly.type
_entity_poly.pdbx_seq_one_letter_code
_entity_poly.pdbx_strand_id
1 'polypeptide(L)'
;MLLISGFAIGPVLAVDLRLMTGDKQGTYYQIGREIANETDKVGLNLQVLPSAGSWANIIALFNNDTEFAIFQLDAYIKAARNLYQNTNLDIRDEIKVVMPLYHEEIHVIKNKERALDFATEEKFRVGCGQQDSGSCLSADVIAEFYGKEFNYVHNSYEQALADLKAGTLDLVVITAGKPYKLLTGQTGLDLVSLPRTQKAAEFYLYTTISEEDYPWLDQPVETYGVRSVLATMIQEQDGLANDLVGSVHFTILVNEDHLKKDGHPKWKEVFFRAYNEKTTHSAVLNSLGAYHAIRSYGYNARTLAIGD
;
A
#
# COMPACT_ATOMS: atom_id res chain seq x y z
N MET A 1 21.64 29.18 -51.89
CA MET A 1 22.06 29.42 -50.49
C MET A 1 20.84 29.17 -49.63
N LEU A 2 20.69 27.93 -49.13
CA LEU A 2 19.58 27.53 -48.27
C LEU A 2 19.94 27.88 -46.83
N LEU A 3 19.17 28.76 -46.21
CA LEU A 3 19.24 29.05 -44.79
C LEU A 3 18.54 27.90 -44.02
N ILE A 4 19.31 27.05 -43.37
CA ILE A 4 18.81 26.08 -42.40
C ILE A 4 18.58 26.89 -41.12
N SER A 5 17.33 27.24 -40.84
CA SER A 5 16.94 27.74 -39.53
C SER A 5 17.03 26.61 -38.51
N GLY A 6 18.06 26.65 -37.68
CA GLY A 6 18.18 25.75 -36.54
C GLY A 6 17.06 26.02 -35.52
N PHE A 7 16.18 25.07 -35.34
CA PHE A 7 15.28 25.07 -34.19
C PHE A 7 16.14 24.89 -32.94
N ALA A 8 16.27 25.95 -32.14
CA ALA A 8 16.82 25.82 -30.79
C ALA A 8 15.79 25.04 -29.96
N ILE A 9 16.11 23.81 -29.63
CA ILE A 9 15.37 23.04 -28.60
C ILE A 9 15.67 23.76 -27.30
N GLY A 10 14.69 24.51 -26.79
CA GLY A 10 14.76 25.10 -25.46
C GLY A 10 14.93 23.99 -24.41
N PRO A 11 15.50 24.30 -23.22
CA PRO A 11 15.62 23.32 -22.16
C PRO A 11 14.22 22.79 -21.85
N VAL A 12 14.05 21.47 -21.97
CA VAL A 12 12.89 20.77 -21.42
C VAL A 12 12.96 21.01 -19.92
N LEU A 13 12.04 21.81 -19.38
CA LEU A 13 11.90 21.94 -17.93
C LEU A 13 11.59 20.55 -17.39
N ALA A 14 12.53 19.99 -16.66
CA ALA A 14 12.28 18.76 -15.93
C ALA A 14 11.15 19.04 -14.94
N VAL A 15 10.05 18.33 -15.07
CA VAL A 15 8.94 18.41 -14.10
C VAL A 15 9.31 17.51 -12.95
N ASP A 16 9.57 18.11 -11.79
CA ASP A 16 9.84 17.35 -10.56
C ASP A 16 8.50 16.84 -10.01
N LEU A 17 8.27 15.54 -10.15
CA LEU A 17 7.13 14.83 -9.57
C LEU A 17 7.55 14.20 -8.24
N ARG A 18 6.65 14.16 -7.27
CA ARG A 18 6.88 13.56 -5.96
C ARG A 18 6.03 12.30 -5.81
N LEU A 19 6.61 11.27 -5.20
CA LEU A 19 5.95 10.02 -4.86
C LEU A 19 6.13 9.73 -3.37
N MET A 20 5.06 9.88 -2.59
CA MET A 20 5.04 9.47 -1.18
C MET A 20 4.92 7.95 -1.07
N THR A 21 5.76 7.37 -0.21
CA THR A 21 5.88 5.91 -0.07
C THR A 21 5.70 5.48 1.40
N GLY A 22 6.68 4.85 2.00
CA GLY A 22 6.66 4.38 3.38
C GLY A 22 8.05 4.49 3.99
N ASP A 23 8.30 3.71 5.03
CA ASP A 23 9.63 3.60 5.60
C ASP A 23 10.66 3.19 4.54
N LYS A 24 11.89 3.69 4.64
CA LYS A 24 12.97 3.42 3.67
C LYS A 24 13.34 1.94 3.54
N GLN A 25 13.05 1.14 4.54
CA GLN A 25 13.25 -0.31 4.51
C GLN A 25 12.00 -1.07 4.05
N GLY A 26 10.87 -0.37 3.89
CA GLY A 26 9.59 -0.93 3.51
C GLY A 26 9.44 -1.15 2.00
N THR A 27 8.49 -2.00 1.65
CA THR A 27 8.20 -2.38 0.26
C THR A 27 7.75 -1.19 -0.58
N TYR A 28 6.96 -0.26 -0.05
CA TYR A 28 6.54 0.95 -0.77
C TYR A 28 7.71 1.77 -1.27
N TYR A 29 8.72 1.97 -0.40
CA TYR A 29 9.90 2.75 -0.77
C TYR A 29 10.73 2.05 -1.85
N GLN A 30 10.88 0.72 -1.77
CA GLN A 30 11.61 -0.06 -2.78
C GLN A 30 10.88 -0.02 -4.13
N ILE A 31 9.59 -0.31 -4.17
CA ILE A 31 8.73 -0.21 -5.36
C ILE A 31 8.77 1.21 -5.94
N GLY A 32 8.63 2.24 -5.09
CA GLY A 32 8.70 3.64 -5.52
C GLY A 32 10.03 3.99 -6.17
N ARG A 33 11.15 3.49 -5.64
CA ARG A 33 12.47 3.68 -6.25
C ARG A 33 12.62 2.97 -7.59
N GLU A 34 12.04 1.80 -7.75
CA GLU A 34 12.05 1.08 -9.01
C GLU A 34 11.21 1.80 -10.07
N ILE A 35 10.03 2.33 -9.69
CA ILE A 35 9.24 3.20 -10.58
C ILE A 35 10.06 4.43 -10.97
N ALA A 36 10.69 5.12 -10.01
CA ALA A 36 11.49 6.30 -10.28
C ALA A 36 12.67 6.00 -11.22
N ASN A 37 13.33 4.87 -11.06
CA ASN A 37 14.40 4.46 -11.94
C ASN A 37 13.92 4.23 -13.39
N GLU A 38 12.72 3.71 -13.58
CA GLU A 38 12.16 3.52 -14.93
C GLU A 38 11.71 4.85 -15.53
N THR A 39 11.08 5.73 -14.76
CA THR A 39 10.61 7.03 -15.24
C THR A 39 11.77 7.98 -15.57
N ASP A 40 12.89 7.91 -14.86
CA ASP A 40 14.11 8.69 -15.15
C ASP A 40 14.68 8.39 -16.55
N LYS A 41 14.60 7.13 -17.00
CA LYS A 41 15.06 6.72 -18.35
C LYS A 41 14.31 7.43 -19.50
N VAL A 42 13.11 7.92 -19.22
CA VAL A 42 12.25 8.65 -20.17
C VAL A 42 12.17 10.15 -19.86
N GLY A 43 13.03 10.65 -18.97
CA GLY A 43 13.14 12.06 -18.63
C GLY A 43 12.08 12.57 -17.64
N LEU A 44 11.40 11.67 -16.91
CA LEU A 44 10.47 12.03 -15.86
C LEU A 44 11.16 11.84 -14.49
N ASN A 45 11.51 12.95 -13.85
CA ASN A 45 12.14 12.92 -12.52
C ASN A 45 11.09 12.70 -11.45
N LEU A 46 11.06 11.50 -10.86
CA LEU A 46 10.13 11.14 -9.79
C LEU A 46 10.88 11.05 -8.46
N GLN A 47 10.73 12.07 -7.62
CA GLN A 47 11.35 12.11 -6.30
C GLN A 47 10.62 11.21 -5.32
N VAL A 48 11.28 10.15 -4.84
CA VAL A 48 10.70 9.20 -3.87
C VAL A 48 10.89 9.71 -2.46
N LEU A 49 9.78 9.94 -1.77
CA LEU A 49 9.72 10.49 -0.42
C LEU A 49 9.29 9.41 0.58
N PRO A 50 10.05 9.20 1.67
CA PRO A 50 9.62 8.31 2.74
C PRO A 50 8.52 8.97 3.58
N SER A 51 7.68 8.16 4.22
CA SER A 51 6.62 8.61 5.11
C SER A 51 6.34 7.63 6.24
N ALA A 52 5.38 7.98 7.11
CA ALA A 52 4.85 7.09 8.14
C ALA A 52 3.93 5.97 7.56
N GLY A 53 3.56 6.03 6.27
CA GLY A 53 2.75 5.01 5.59
C GLY A 53 1.42 5.54 5.06
N SER A 54 0.46 4.63 4.89
CA SER A 54 -0.74 4.84 4.07
C SER A 54 -1.56 6.07 4.46
N TRP A 55 -1.81 6.32 5.75
CA TRP A 55 -2.57 7.49 6.17
C TRP A 55 -1.87 8.80 5.82
N ALA A 56 -0.58 8.90 6.16
CA ALA A 56 0.23 10.08 5.85
C ALA A 56 0.25 10.36 4.34
N ASN A 57 0.30 9.32 3.52
CA ASN A 57 0.32 9.40 2.06
C ASN A 57 -1.00 9.93 1.48
N ILE A 58 -2.13 9.47 2.02
CA ILE A 58 -3.47 9.94 1.64
C ILE A 58 -3.61 11.43 1.99
N ILE A 59 -3.19 11.83 3.18
CA ILE A 59 -3.23 13.23 3.61
C ILE A 59 -2.29 14.11 2.76
N ALA A 60 -1.10 13.62 2.42
CA ALA A 60 -0.17 14.34 1.55
C ALA A 60 -0.75 14.56 0.14
N LEU A 61 -1.44 13.58 -0.44
CA LEU A 61 -2.18 13.77 -1.69
C LEU A 61 -3.25 14.84 -1.54
N PHE A 62 -4.04 14.76 -0.48
CA PHE A 62 -5.15 15.66 -0.24
C PHE A 62 -4.69 17.12 -0.05
N ASN A 63 -3.53 17.33 0.58
CA ASN A 63 -2.92 18.63 0.77
C ASN A 63 -2.15 19.14 -0.47
N ASN A 64 -2.05 18.35 -1.55
CA ASN A 64 -1.19 18.62 -2.71
C ASN A 64 0.33 18.70 -2.34
N ASP A 65 0.73 17.97 -1.29
CA ASP A 65 2.14 17.87 -0.90
C ASP A 65 2.91 16.87 -1.77
N THR A 66 2.22 16.07 -2.58
CA THR A 66 2.76 15.08 -3.50
C THR A 66 1.82 14.87 -4.70
N GLU A 67 2.38 14.53 -5.86
CA GLU A 67 1.61 14.20 -7.06
C GLU A 67 1.14 12.74 -7.07
N PHE A 68 1.94 11.85 -6.47
CA PHE A 68 1.67 10.42 -6.38
C PHE A 68 1.86 9.90 -4.97
N ALA A 69 1.12 8.84 -4.63
CA ALA A 69 1.32 8.12 -3.37
C ALA A 69 1.03 6.63 -3.52
N ILE A 70 1.70 5.81 -2.70
CA ILE A 70 1.40 4.39 -2.53
C ILE A 70 0.74 4.20 -1.16
N PHE A 71 -0.42 3.56 -1.12
CA PHE A 71 -1.14 3.26 0.12
C PHE A 71 -2.00 2.01 0.00
N GLN A 72 -2.39 1.45 1.17
CA GLN A 72 -3.34 0.37 1.29
C GLN A 72 -4.76 0.85 1.01
N LEU A 73 -5.55 0.01 0.37
CA LEU A 73 -6.91 0.34 0.01
C LEU A 73 -7.84 0.48 1.21
N ASP A 74 -7.65 -0.33 2.26
CA ASP A 74 -8.42 -0.22 3.50
C ASP A 74 -8.17 1.10 4.25
N ALA A 75 -6.92 1.59 4.21
CA ALA A 75 -6.57 2.91 4.74
C ALA A 75 -7.34 4.03 4.01
N TYR A 76 -7.45 3.93 2.69
CA TYR A 76 -8.23 4.89 1.90
C TYR A 76 -9.72 4.85 2.26
N ILE A 77 -10.30 3.66 2.38
CA ILE A 77 -11.70 3.48 2.75
C ILE A 77 -11.98 4.12 4.13
N LYS A 78 -11.09 3.85 5.10
CA LYS A 78 -11.21 4.42 6.44
C LYS A 78 -11.03 5.94 6.44
N ALA A 79 -10.06 6.46 5.67
CA ALA A 79 -9.84 7.90 5.50
C ALA A 79 -11.08 8.59 4.91
N ALA A 80 -11.63 8.05 3.84
CA ALA A 80 -12.82 8.58 3.18
C ALA A 80 -14.02 8.62 4.13
N ARG A 81 -14.24 7.53 4.89
CA ARG A 81 -15.30 7.47 5.90
C ARG A 81 -15.12 8.51 7.01
N ASN A 82 -13.90 8.59 7.57
CA ASN A 82 -13.61 9.53 8.66
C ASN A 82 -13.77 10.99 8.21
N LEU A 83 -13.28 11.34 7.02
CA LEU A 83 -13.44 12.70 6.48
C LEU A 83 -14.90 13.03 6.23
N TYR A 84 -15.66 12.13 5.63
CA TYR A 84 -17.10 12.35 5.40
C TYR A 84 -17.86 12.54 6.72
N GLN A 85 -17.65 11.68 7.71
CA GLN A 85 -18.35 11.75 9.00
C GLN A 85 -18.02 13.02 9.82
N ASN A 86 -16.76 13.46 9.77
CA ASN A 86 -16.29 14.58 10.60
C ASN A 86 -16.40 15.95 9.92
N THR A 87 -16.35 15.99 8.58
CA THR A 87 -16.29 17.25 7.82
C THR A 87 -17.32 17.36 6.71
N ASN A 88 -18.09 16.30 6.47
CA ASN A 88 -18.99 16.14 5.32
C ASN A 88 -18.26 16.26 3.96
N LEU A 89 -16.95 16.04 3.94
CA LEU A 89 -16.10 16.08 2.75
C LEU A 89 -16.00 14.67 2.15
N ASP A 90 -16.47 14.53 0.91
CA ASP A 90 -16.41 13.27 0.18
C ASP A 90 -15.17 13.25 -0.75
N ILE A 91 -14.18 12.46 -0.38
CA ILE A 91 -12.93 12.33 -1.15
C ILE A 91 -12.92 11.15 -2.12
N ARG A 92 -14.01 10.39 -2.21
CA ARG A 92 -14.06 9.17 -3.03
C ARG A 92 -13.85 9.41 -4.51
N ASP A 93 -14.23 10.58 -4.99
CA ASP A 93 -14.09 10.98 -6.40
C ASP A 93 -12.82 11.81 -6.66
N GLU A 94 -12.11 12.23 -5.61
CA GLU A 94 -10.92 13.07 -5.73
C GLU A 94 -9.64 12.25 -5.99
N ILE A 95 -9.45 11.14 -5.27
CA ILE A 95 -8.29 10.28 -5.45
C ILE A 95 -8.53 9.30 -6.59
N LYS A 96 -7.60 9.27 -7.54
CA LYS A 96 -7.61 8.39 -8.71
C LYS A 96 -6.57 7.28 -8.53
N VAL A 97 -6.96 6.04 -8.77
CA VAL A 97 -6.02 4.91 -8.83
C VAL A 97 -5.33 4.92 -10.18
N VAL A 98 -4.03 5.17 -10.18
CA VAL A 98 -3.18 5.07 -11.38
C VAL A 98 -2.96 3.61 -11.72
N MET A 99 -2.63 2.80 -10.70
CA MET A 99 -2.40 1.37 -10.88
C MET A 99 -2.61 0.62 -9.56
N PRO A 100 -3.33 -0.53 -9.53
CA PRO A 100 -3.21 -1.46 -8.41
C PRO A 100 -1.84 -2.11 -8.42
N LEU A 101 -1.27 -2.24 -7.24
CA LEU A 101 0.01 -2.87 -7.06
C LEU A 101 -0.17 -4.31 -6.51
N TYR A 102 0.60 -4.69 -5.55
CA TYR A 102 0.63 -6.01 -4.94
C TYR A 102 -0.27 -6.10 -3.70
N HIS A 103 -0.37 -7.29 -3.12
CA HIS A 103 -0.98 -7.47 -1.80
C HIS A 103 0.07 -7.36 -0.69
N GLU A 104 -0.34 -6.76 0.40
CA GLU A 104 0.42 -6.69 1.64
C GLU A 104 -0.21 -7.63 2.65
N GLU A 105 0.58 -8.54 3.15
CA GLU A 105 0.12 -9.50 4.14
C GLU A 105 0.05 -8.86 5.53
N ILE A 106 -1.01 -9.16 6.27
CA ILE A 106 -1.16 -8.71 7.66
C ILE A 106 -0.43 -9.72 8.55
N HIS A 107 0.71 -9.31 9.07
CA HIS A 107 1.51 -10.11 10.00
C HIS A 107 1.05 -9.79 11.43
N VAL A 108 0.36 -10.70 12.08
CA VAL A 108 0.07 -10.62 13.52
C VAL A 108 1.11 -11.45 14.24
N ILE A 109 2.11 -10.77 14.80
CA ILE A 109 3.34 -11.36 15.32
C ILE A 109 3.21 -11.54 16.84
N LYS A 110 3.58 -12.70 17.36
CA LYS A 110 3.67 -13.00 18.78
C LYS A 110 5.07 -13.50 19.17
N ASN A 111 5.39 -13.45 20.44
CA ASN A 111 6.57 -14.12 20.98
C ASN A 111 6.31 -15.63 20.98
N LYS A 112 7.21 -16.42 20.35
CA LYS A 112 7.08 -17.88 20.23
C LYS A 112 7.09 -18.61 21.57
N GLU A 113 7.82 -18.09 22.54
CA GLU A 113 7.95 -18.69 23.87
C GLU A 113 6.75 -18.39 24.78
N ARG A 114 5.92 -17.42 24.40
CA ARG A 114 4.75 -17.03 25.17
C ARG A 114 3.54 -17.88 24.80
N ALA A 115 2.94 -18.52 25.78
CA ALA A 115 1.64 -19.18 25.63
C ALA A 115 0.55 -18.10 25.48
N LEU A 116 0.30 -17.67 24.26
CA LEU A 116 -0.73 -16.71 23.90
C LEU A 116 -1.75 -17.41 22.99
N ASP A 117 -2.99 -17.41 23.40
CA ASP A 117 -4.11 -17.94 22.63
C ASP A 117 -5.00 -16.81 22.12
N PHE A 118 -4.78 -16.41 20.86
CA PHE A 118 -5.55 -15.35 20.22
C PHE A 118 -7.05 -15.69 20.11
N ALA A 119 -7.42 -16.98 20.11
CA ALA A 119 -8.83 -17.35 20.00
C ALA A 119 -9.59 -17.05 21.30
N THR A 120 -9.00 -17.30 22.46
CA THR A 120 -9.66 -17.20 23.78
C THR A 120 -9.39 -15.89 24.51
N GLU A 121 -8.22 -15.28 24.33
CA GLU A 121 -7.90 -14.00 24.95
C GLU A 121 -8.65 -12.86 24.24
N GLU A 122 -9.11 -11.87 25.01
CA GLU A 122 -9.90 -10.74 24.49
C GLU A 122 -9.11 -9.44 24.35
N LYS A 123 -8.09 -9.25 25.20
CA LYS A 123 -7.36 -7.96 25.33
C LYS A 123 -5.87 -8.15 25.10
N PHE A 124 -5.29 -7.28 24.29
CA PHE A 124 -3.88 -7.34 23.93
C PHE A 124 -3.22 -5.96 23.95
N ARG A 125 -1.96 -5.90 24.38
CA ARG A 125 -1.06 -4.75 24.18
C ARG A 125 -0.41 -4.91 22.81
N VAL A 126 -0.66 -4.00 21.88
CA VAL A 126 -0.32 -4.17 20.47
C VAL A 126 0.57 -3.04 19.98
N GLY A 127 1.73 -3.40 19.43
CA GLY A 127 2.54 -2.49 18.63
C GLY A 127 2.11 -2.55 17.17
N CYS A 128 1.85 -1.41 16.54
CA CYS A 128 1.41 -1.37 15.14
C CYS A 128 2.16 -0.33 14.29
N GLY A 129 3.30 0.16 14.80
CA GLY A 129 4.03 1.27 14.20
C GLY A 129 3.52 2.63 14.69
N GLN A 130 3.79 3.66 13.90
CA GLN A 130 3.29 5.00 14.20
C GLN A 130 1.75 5.06 14.08
N GLN A 131 1.13 5.97 14.81
CA GLN A 131 -0.33 6.09 14.92
C GLN A 131 -1.04 6.15 13.56
N ASP A 132 -0.46 6.84 12.59
CA ASP A 132 -1.03 7.03 11.25
C ASP A 132 -0.50 6.03 10.22
N SER A 133 0.02 4.87 10.67
CA SER A 133 0.48 3.82 9.78
C SER A 133 -0.67 2.97 9.25
N GLY A 134 -0.49 2.39 8.06
CA GLY A 134 -1.43 1.42 7.50
C GLY A 134 -1.58 0.19 8.40
N SER A 135 -0.53 -0.23 9.11
CA SER A 135 -0.56 -1.36 10.03
C SER A 135 -1.48 -1.14 11.22
N CYS A 136 -1.53 0.08 11.78
CA CYS A 136 -2.48 0.39 12.85
C CYS A 136 -3.93 0.36 12.36
N LEU A 137 -4.17 0.80 11.12
CA LEU A 137 -5.49 0.71 10.50
C LEU A 137 -5.92 -0.74 10.29
N SER A 138 -5.03 -1.59 9.77
CA SER A 138 -5.30 -3.03 9.62
C SER A 138 -5.47 -3.71 10.98
N ALA A 139 -4.71 -3.32 12.01
CA ALA A 139 -4.87 -3.82 13.37
C ALA A 139 -6.26 -3.52 13.94
N ASP A 140 -6.78 -2.29 13.75
CA ASP A 140 -8.15 -1.92 14.14
C ASP A 140 -9.19 -2.84 13.48
N VAL A 141 -9.04 -3.09 12.16
CA VAL A 141 -9.96 -3.94 11.41
C VAL A 141 -9.88 -5.40 11.88
N ILE A 142 -8.69 -5.92 12.16
CA ILE A 142 -8.51 -7.26 12.73
C ILE A 142 -9.15 -7.33 14.12
N ALA A 143 -8.91 -6.35 14.98
CA ALA A 143 -9.56 -6.30 16.30
C ALA A 143 -11.09 -6.37 16.19
N GLU A 144 -11.68 -5.59 15.30
CA GLU A 144 -13.14 -5.58 15.05
C GLU A 144 -13.64 -6.94 14.52
N PHE A 145 -12.95 -7.55 13.56
CA PHE A 145 -13.38 -8.82 12.94
C PHE A 145 -13.37 -9.99 13.89
N TYR A 146 -12.44 -9.97 14.85
CA TYR A 146 -12.29 -11.05 15.82
C TYR A 146 -12.84 -10.70 17.22
N GLY A 147 -13.49 -9.52 17.38
CA GLY A 147 -14.06 -9.08 18.64
C GLY A 147 -13.00 -8.90 19.72
N LYS A 148 -11.82 -8.38 19.38
CA LYS A 148 -10.71 -8.19 20.29
C LYS A 148 -10.58 -6.72 20.71
N GLU A 149 -10.01 -6.48 21.89
CA GLU A 149 -9.65 -5.16 22.40
C GLU A 149 -8.13 -4.98 22.30
N PHE A 150 -7.70 -4.04 21.44
CA PHE A 150 -6.28 -3.74 21.26
C PHE A 150 -5.92 -2.43 21.95
N ASN A 151 -4.98 -2.50 22.89
CA ASN A 151 -4.37 -1.35 23.55
C ASN A 151 -3.08 -1.01 22.82
N TYR A 152 -3.10 0.06 22.04
CA TYR A 152 -2.01 0.37 21.12
C TYR A 152 -0.83 1.05 21.80
N VAL A 153 0.38 0.67 21.36
CA VAL A 153 1.64 1.35 21.63
C VAL A 153 2.23 1.78 20.29
N HIS A 154 2.39 3.09 20.13
CA HIS A 154 2.88 3.69 18.88
C HIS A 154 4.38 4.00 18.99
N ASN A 155 5.20 3.19 18.31
CA ASN A 155 6.66 3.33 18.24
C ASN A 155 7.17 2.82 16.89
N SER A 156 8.48 2.75 16.67
CA SER A 156 9.02 2.10 15.47
C SER A 156 8.77 0.59 15.50
N TYR A 157 8.76 -0.06 14.35
CA TYR A 157 8.61 -1.53 14.30
C TYR A 157 9.76 -2.26 14.98
N GLU A 158 10.98 -1.72 14.89
CA GLU A 158 12.15 -2.26 15.61
C GLU A 158 11.92 -2.26 17.12
N GLN A 159 11.43 -1.12 17.66
CA GLN A 159 11.14 -1.03 19.09
C GLN A 159 9.96 -1.93 19.47
N ALA A 160 8.91 -1.99 18.67
CA ALA A 160 7.76 -2.88 18.92
C ALA A 160 8.18 -4.36 18.95
N LEU A 161 9.06 -4.80 18.05
CA LEU A 161 9.60 -6.16 18.06
C LEU A 161 10.50 -6.43 19.28
N ALA A 162 11.27 -5.44 19.73
CA ALA A 162 12.05 -5.53 20.96
C ALA A 162 11.13 -5.65 22.18
N ASP A 163 10.09 -4.82 22.25
CA ASP A 163 9.10 -4.84 23.33
C ASP A 163 8.30 -6.16 23.36
N LEU A 164 7.98 -6.71 22.18
CA LEU A 164 7.36 -8.02 22.05
C LEU A 164 8.24 -9.14 22.65
N LYS A 165 9.52 -9.14 22.31
CA LYS A 165 10.49 -10.11 22.83
C LYS A 165 10.71 -9.95 24.34
N ALA A 166 10.68 -8.72 24.84
CA ALA A 166 10.75 -8.43 26.28
C ALA A 166 9.46 -8.75 27.05
N GLY A 167 8.34 -9.06 26.35
CA GLY A 167 7.05 -9.37 26.96
C GLY A 167 6.27 -8.14 27.44
N THR A 168 6.67 -6.93 27.08
CA THR A 168 5.93 -5.70 27.35
C THR A 168 4.79 -5.47 26.35
N LEU A 169 4.88 -6.05 25.16
CA LEU A 169 3.77 -6.22 24.22
C LEU A 169 3.32 -7.67 24.12
N ASP A 170 2.08 -7.88 23.73
CA ASP A 170 1.48 -9.18 23.49
C ASP A 170 1.54 -9.55 22.01
N LEU A 171 1.30 -8.55 21.14
CA LEU A 171 1.30 -8.69 19.70
C LEU A 171 2.03 -7.49 19.05
N VAL A 172 2.54 -7.73 17.84
CA VAL A 172 2.91 -6.67 16.89
C VAL A 172 2.18 -6.93 15.59
N VAL A 173 1.49 -5.91 15.07
CA VAL A 173 0.81 -5.98 13.76
C VAL A 173 1.59 -5.17 12.75
N ILE A 174 1.98 -5.84 11.66
CA ILE A 174 2.67 -5.20 10.52
C ILE A 174 1.94 -5.60 9.25
N THR A 175 1.50 -4.62 8.46
CA THR A 175 0.96 -4.82 7.13
C THR A 175 2.01 -4.42 6.12
N ALA A 176 2.56 -5.39 5.42
CA ALA A 176 3.65 -5.19 4.46
C ALA A 176 3.72 -6.36 3.47
N GLY A 177 4.28 -6.09 2.28
CA GLY A 177 4.57 -7.16 1.32
C GLY A 177 5.62 -8.13 1.86
N LYS A 178 5.31 -9.43 1.80
CA LYS A 178 6.24 -10.50 2.19
C LYS A 178 7.26 -10.81 1.07
N PRO A 179 8.52 -11.17 1.42
CA PRO A 179 9.07 -11.09 2.75
C PRO A 179 9.38 -9.64 3.16
N TYR A 180 8.95 -9.24 4.36
CA TYR A 180 9.30 -7.93 4.91
C TYR A 180 10.71 -7.98 5.51
N LYS A 181 11.60 -7.12 5.03
CA LYS A 181 13.04 -7.16 5.34
C LYS A 181 13.34 -7.18 6.83
N LEU A 182 12.60 -6.39 7.62
CA LEU A 182 12.79 -6.34 9.07
C LEU A 182 12.50 -7.68 9.76
N LEU A 183 11.66 -8.52 9.17
CA LEU A 183 11.27 -9.81 9.73
C LEU A 183 12.16 -10.98 9.28
N THR A 184 12.89 -10.86 8.16
CA THR A 184 13.65 -11.99 7.59
C THR A 184 14.72 -12.55 8.50
N GLY A 185 15.41 -11.72 9.30
CA GLY A 185 16.46 -12.13 10.24
C GLY A 185 16.04 -12.33 11.69
N GLN A 186 14.74 -12.36 11.96
CA GLN A 186 14.23 -12.48 13.33
C GLN A 186 14.31 -13.90 13.85
N THR A 187 14.33 -14.04 15.21
CA THR A 187 14.26 -15.31 15.92
C THR A 187 13.35 -15.15 17.15
N GLY A 188 12.80 -16.26 17.65
CA GLY A 188 11.93 -16.25 18.84
C GLY A 188 10.54 -15.63 18.56
N LEU A 189 10.18 -15.48 17.31
CA LEU A 189 8.87 -14.99 16.88
C LEU A 189 8.04 -16.11 16.25
N ASP A 190 6.74 -15.90 16.24
CA ASP A 190 5.77 -16.72 15.55
C ASP A 190 4.63 -15.83 15.04
N LEU A 191 3.80 -16.32 14.12
CA LEU A 191 2.63 -15.62 13.63
C LEU A 191 1.35 -16.22 14.21
N VAL A 192 0.38 -15.37 14.46
CA VAL A 192 -0.98 -15.76 14.78
C VAL A 192 -1.70 -16.10 13.47
N SER A 193 -2.24 -17.31 13.36
CA SER A 193 -3.13 -17.64 12.26
C SER A 193 -4.47 -16.91 12.43
N LEU A 194 -4.93 -16.29 11.36
CA LEU A 194 -6.20 -15.57 11.30
C LEU A 194 -7.23 -16.44 10.56
N PRO A 195 -8.13 -17.14 11.26
CA PRO A 195 -9.13 -18.00 10.64
C PRO A 195 -10.00 -17.20 9.66
N ARG A 196 -10.35 -17.82 8.53
CA ARG A 196 -11.21 -17.17 7.53
C ARG A 196 -12.58 -16.86 8.11
N THR A 197 -13.00 -15.59 8.03
CA THR A 197 -14.35 -15.15 8.36
C THR A 197 -15.02 -14.57 7.11
N GLN A 198 -16.34 -14.68 7.02
CA GLN A 198 -17.08 -14.10 5.90
C GLN A 198 -16.90 -12.58 5.86
N LYS A 199 -16.96 -11.93 7.00
CA LYS A 199 -16.80 -10.47 7.13
C LYS A 199 -15.43 -10.00 6.62
N ALA A 200 -14.34 -10.68 7.00
CA ALA A 200 -13.00 -10.32 6.54
C ALA A 200 -12.80 -10.61 5.05
N ALA A 201 -13.39 -11.69 4.52
CA ALA A 201 -13.28 -12.06 3.10
C ALA A 201 -13.99 -11.08 2.15
N GLU A 202 -14.82 -10.18 2.66
CA GLU A 202 -15.43 -9.10 1.88
C GLU A 202 -14.45 -7.96 1.61
N PHE A 203 -13.42 -7.79 2.46
CA PHE A 203 -12.46 -6.69 2.41
C PHE A 203 -11.05 -7.11 1.99
N TYR A 204 -10.65 -8.32 2.35
CA TYR A 204 -9.27 -8.78 2.21
C TYR A 204 -9.17 -10.07 1.41
N LEU A 205 -8.04 -10.23 0.74
CA LEU A 205 -7.65 -11.49 0.14
C LEU A 205 -7.17 -12.45 1.24
N TYR A 206 -7.71 -13.66 1.30
CA TYR A 206 -7.18 -14.70 2.17
C TYR A 206 -5.91 -15.30 1.58
N THR A 207 -4.83 -15.33 2.34
CA THR A 207 -3.49 -15.73 1.88
C THR A 207 -2.72 -16.46 2.98
N THR A 208 -1.51 -16.88 2.65
CA THR A 208 -0.64 -17.65 3.55
C THR A 208 0.75 -17.03 3.57
N ILE A 209 1.36 -16.98 4.75
CA ILE A 209 2.78 -16.68 4.94
C ILE A 209 3.46 -18.01 5.30
N SER A 210 4.56 -18.34 4.63
CA SER A 210 5.23 -19.63 4.76
C SER A 210 6.69 -19.52 5.20
N GLU A 211 7.31 -20.65 5.44
CA GLU A 211 8.74 -20.79 5.70
C GLU A 211 9.63 -20.31 4.52
N GLU A 212 9.10 -20.29 3.32
CA GLU A 212 9.79 -19.69 2.15
C GLU A 212 9.91 -18.17 2.28
N ASP A 213 8.93 -17.53 2.94
CA ASP A 213 8.94 -16.11 3.24
C ASP A 213 9.80 -15.80 4.46
N TYR A 214 9.65 -16.62 5.52
CA TYR A 214 10.40 -16.47 6.78
C TYR A 214 10.86 -17.80 7.33
N PRO A 215 12.18 -18.13 7.26
CA PRO A 215 12.75 -19.41 7.73
C PRO A 215 12.57 -19.71 9.23
N TRP A 216 12.10 -18.74 10.02
CA TRP A 216 11.81 -18.93 11.44
C TRP A 216 10.38 -19.45 11.74
N LEU A 217 9.53 -19.54 10.73
CA LEU A 217 8.23 -20.20 10.85
C LEU A 217 8.40 -21.73 10.82
N ASP A 218 7.66 -22.43 11.66
CA ASP A 218 7.65 -23.89 11.69
C ASP A 218 6.62 -24.51 10.72
N GLN A 219 5.62 -23.72 10.31
CA GLN A 219 4.54 -24.13 9.41
C GLN A 219 3.92 -22.90 8.74
N PRO A 220 3.24 -23.06 7.60
CA PRO A 220 2.50 -22.00 6.96
C PRO A 220 1.40 -21.43 7.86
N VAL A 221 1.22 -20.11 7.85
CA VAL A 221 0.25 -19.39 8.67
C VAL A 221 -0.75 -18.67 7.77
N GLU A 222 -2.03 -18.93 7.99
CA GLU A 222 -3.11 -18.28 7.27
C GLU A 222 -3.31 -16.85 7.76
N THR A 223 -3.49 -15.93 6.83
CA THR A 223 -3.70 -14.51 7.12
C THR A 223 -4.49 -13.83 6.00
N TYR A 224 -4.56 -12.51 6.07
CA TYR A 224 -5.19 -11.68 5.04
C TYR A 224 -4.17 -10.76 4.37
N GLY A 225 -4.44 -10.49 3.10
CA GLY A 225 -3.71 -9.51 2.30
C GLY A 225 -4.60 -8.36 1.89
N VAL A 226 -4.11 -7.13 2.04
CA VAL A 226 -4.75 -5.92 1.55
C VAL A 226 -4.08 -5.45 0.26
N ARG A 227 -4.86 -4.92 -0.68
CA ARG A 227 -4.33 -4.37 -1.92
C ARG A 227 -3.66 -3.02 -1.68
N SER A 228 -2.42 -2.86 -2.13
CA SER A 228 -1.79 -1.55 -2.29
C SER A 228 -2.09 -0.96 -3.67
N VAL A 229 -2.09 0.36 -3.77
CA VAL A 229 -2.34 1.11 -5.00
C VAL A 229 -1.34 2.24 -5.16
N LEU A 230 -0.97 2.52 -6.41
CA LEU A 230 -0.39 3.80 -6.81
C LEU A 230 -1.55 4.74 -7.17
N ALA A 231 -1.60 5.90 -6.57
CA ALA A 231 -2.70 6.85 -6.74
C ALA A 231 -2.23 8.30 -6.90
N THR A 232 -3.14 9.15 -7.36
CA THR A 232 -2.93 10.58 -7.58
C THR A 232 -4.23 11.36 -7.30
N MET A 233 -4.11 12.67 -7.09
CA MET A 233 -5.26 13.61 -7.12
C MET A 233 -5.27 14.51 -8.36
N ILE A 234 -4.35 14.32 -9.29
CA ILE A 234 -4.36 15.03 -10.57
C ILE A 234 -5.63 14.64 -11.33
N GLN A 235 -6.40 15.65 -11.76
CA GLN A 235 -7.67 15.47 -12.45
C GLN A 235 -7.47 15.37 -13.97
N GLU A 236 -8.39 14.67 -14.66
CA GLU A 236 -8.32 14.50 -16.12
C GLU A 236 -8.33 15.83 -16.90
N GLN A 237 -8.98 16.85 -16.34
CA GLN A 237 -9.03 18.20 -16.95
C GLN A 237 -7.74 19.02 -16.77
N ASP A 238 -6.77 18.54 -15.99
CA ASP A 238 -5.53 19.25 -15.72
C ASP A 238 -4.52 19.21 -16.90
N GLY A 239 -4.96 18.74 -18.08
CA GLY A 239 -4.20 18.80 -19.33
C GLY A 239 -2.81 18.14 -19.20
N LEU A 240 -1.72 18.94 -19.23
CA LEU A 240 -0.34 18.46 -19.17
C LEU A 240 -0.06 17.57 -17.93
N ALA A 241 -0.65 17.91 -16.79
CA ALA A 241 -0.47 17.11 -15.58
C ALA A 241 -1.06 15.71 -15.72
N ASN A 242 -2.22 15.58 -16.40
CA ASN A 242 -2.80 14.28 -16.72
C ASN A 242 -1.93 13.47 -17.70
N ASP A 243 -1.30 14.12 -18.68
CA ASP A 243 -0.36 13.48 -19.61
C ASP A 243 0.87 12.92 -18.86
N LEU A 244 1.34 13.60 -17.81
CA LEU A 244 2.43 13.13 -16.95
C LEU A 244 2.01 11.87 -16.16
N VAL A 245 0.79 11.83 -15.62
CA VAL A 245 0.24 10.63 -14.96
C VAL A 245 0.18 9.47 -15.93
N GLY A 246 -0.30 9.73 -17.15
CA GLY A 246 -0.32 8.74 -18.24
C GLY A 246 1.06 8.20 -18.58
N SER A 247 2.06 9.08 -18.60
CA SER A 247 3.45 8.72 -18.89
C SER A 247 4.07 7.87 -17.78
N VAL A 248 3.82 8.17 -16.52
CA VAL A 248 4.25 7.33 -15.38
C VAL A 248 3.61 5.94 -15.49
N HIS A 249 2.31 5.86 -15.66
CA HIS A 249 1.60 4.58 -15.80
C HIS A 249 2.12 3.76 -16.98
N PHE A 250 2.22 4.39 -18.17
CA PHE A 250 2.72 3.71 -19.37
C PHE A 250 4.15 3.19 -19.18
N THR A 251 5.03 4.00 -18.53
CA THR A 251 6.41 3.58 -18.26
C THR A 251 6.44 2.32 -17.39
N ILE A 252 5.59 2.23 -16.36
CA ILE A 252 5.49 1.01 -15.55
C ILE A 252 5.04 -0.17 -16.41
N LEU A 253 4.03 0.01 -17.25
CA LEU A 253 3.46 -1.07 -18.07
C LEU A 253 4.47 -1.65 -19.07
N VAL A 254 5.22 -0.79 -19.77
CA VAL A 254 6.18 -1.27 -20.80
C VAL A 254 7.42 -1.91 -20.21
N ASN A 255 7.69 -1.68 -18.92
CA ASN A 255 8.81 -2.28 -18.19
C ASN A 255 8.40 -3.48 -17.32
N GLU A 256 7.21 -4.08 -17.56
CA GLU A 256 6.70 -5.23 -16.80
C GLU A 256 7.72 -6.36 -16.66
N ASP A 257 8.32 -6.80 -17.75
CA ASP A 257 9.27 -7.92 -17.76
C ASP A 257 10.54 -7.61 -16.94
N HIS A 258 11.05 -6.38 -17.05
CA HIS A 258 12.20 -5.93 -16.27
C HIS A 258 11.87 -5.85 -14.78
N LEU A 259 10.75 -5.20 -14.41
CA LEU A 259 10.32 -5.07 -13.04
C LEU A 259 10.06 -6.42 -12.36
N LYS A 260 9.44 -7.37 -13.07
CA LYS A 260 9.18 -8.73 -12.56
C LYS A 260 10.43 -9.58 -12.42
N LYS A 261 11.42 -9.37 -13.28
CA LYS A 261 12.67 -10.15 -13.29
C LYS A 261 13.69 -9.63 -12.30
N ASP A 262 13.94 -8.32 -12.32
CA ASP A 262 15.08 -7.68 -11.66
C ASP A 262 14.66 -6.78 -10.48
N GLY A 263 13.36 -6.46 -10.35
CA GLY A 263 12.80 -5.67 -9.27
C GLY A 263 12.38 -6.49 -8.05
N HIS A 264 11.70 -5.82 -7.13
CA HIS A 264 11.18 -6.45 -5.91
C HIS A 264 10.26 -7.63 -6.24
N PRO A 265 10.32 -8.77 -5.50
CA PRO A 265 9.49 -9.95 -5.77
C PRO A 265 7.99 -9.67 -5.90
N LYS A 266 7.47 -8.67 -5.20
CA LYS A 266 6.06 -8.23 -5.26
C LYS A 266 5.60 -7.74 -6.63
N TRP A 267 6.49 -7.39 -7.54
CA TRP A 267 6.11 -7.10 -8.94
C TRP A 267 5.47 -8.30 -9.65
N LYS A 268 5.79 -9.54 -9.22
CA LYS A 268 5.17 -10.75 -9.77
C LYS A 268 3.68 -10.89 -9.44
N GLU A 269 3.23 -10.19 -8.40
CA GLU A 269 1.82 -10.16 -7.97
C GLU A 269 1.03 -9.02 -8.62
N VAL A 270 1.72 -8.06 -9.28
CA VAL A 270 1.08 -6.96 -9.99
C VAL A 270 0.48 -7.45 -11.30
N PHE A 271 -0.80 -7.11 -11.52
CA PHE A 271 -1.54 -7.56 -12.67
C PHE A 271 -1.58 -6.48 -13.76
N PHE A 272 -0.52 -6.39 -14.54
CA PHE A 272 -0.32 -5.34 -15.54
C PHE A 272 -1.37 -5.33 -16.66
N ARG A 273 -1.90 -6.51 -17.05
CA ARG A 273 -2.78 -6.65 -18.23
C ARG A 273 -4.24 -6.26 -18.01
N ALA A 274 -4.72 -6.16 -16.78
CA ALA A 274 -6.11 -5.79 -16.50
C ALA A 274 -6.49 -4.39 -17.02
N TYR A 275 -5.50 -3.59 -17.42
CA TYR A 275 -5.64 -2.22 -17.86
C TYR A 275 -5.49 -2.02 -19.38
N ASN A 276 -5.00 -3.03 -20.12
CA ASN A 276 -4.64 -2.88 -21.55
C ASN A 276 -5.81 -2.83 -22.53
N GLU A 277 -7.02 -3.21 -22.14
CA GLU A 277 -8.11 -3.34 -23.13
C GLU A 277 -8.99 -2.10 -23.29
N LYS A 278 -8.90 -1.10 -22.41
CA LYS A 278 -9.79 0.09 -22.47
C LYS A 278 -9.14 1.46 -22.23
N THR A 279 -7.85 1.53 -21.96
CA THR A 279 -7.17 2.81 -21.67
C THR A 279 -6.34 3.27 -22.86
N THR A 280 -7.00 3.68 -23.93
CA THR A 280 -6.37 4.54 -24.92
C THR A 280 -6.29 5.95 -24.34
N HIS A 281 -5.08 6.39 -23.98
CA HIS A 281 -4.66 7.77 -23.72
C HIS A 281 -5.08 8.47 -22.41
N SER A 282 -5.93 7.91 -21.56
CA SER A 282 -6.15 8.45 -20.22
C SER A 282 -5.82 7.35 -19.20
N ALA A 283 -4.61 7.36 -18.68
CA ALA A 283 -4.13 6.35 -17.73
C ALA A 283 -4.69 6.55 -16.32
N VAL A 284 -5.32 7.69 -16.07
CA VAL A 284 -5.99 7.97 -14.80
C VAL A 284 -7.34 7.27 -14.81
N LEU A 285 -7.49 6.26 -13.99
CA LEU A 285 -8.80 5.68 -13.72
C LEU A 285 -9.66 6.75 -13.06
N ASN A 286 -10.78 7.11 -13.66
CA ASN A 286 -11.79 7.91 -12.97
C ASN A 286 -12.33 7.14 -11.75
N SER A 287 -13.09 7.80 -10.88
CA SER A 287 -13.68 7.17 -9.69
C SER A 287 -14.42 5.87 -10.00
N LEU A 288 -15.07 5.81 -11.17
CA LEU A 288 -15.73 4.61 -11.68
C LEU A 288 -14.71 3.50 -12.02
N GLY A 289 -13.56 3.86 -12.56
CA GLY A 289 -12.46 2.94 -12.85
C GLY A 289 -11.82 2.39 -11.59
N ALA A 290 -11.61 3.22 -10.56
CA ALA A 290 -11.16 2.78 -9.24
C ALA A 290 -12.20 1.82 -8.61
N TYR A 291 -13.48 2.12 -8.73
CA TYR A 291 -14.58 1.26 -8.30
C TYR A 291 -14.61 -0.08 -9.04
N HIS A 292 -14.41 -0.09 -10.34
CA HIS A 292 -14.32 -1.33 -11.13
C HIS A 292 -13.05 -2.12 -10.84
N ALA A 293 -11.92 -1.46 -10.60
CA ALA A 293 -10.69 -2.12 -10.19
C ALA A 293 -10.86 -2.81 -8.84
N ILE A 294 -11.42 -2.12 -7.85
CA ILE A 294 -11.76 -2.66 -6.55
C ILE A 294 -12.66 -3.90 -6.71
N ARG A 295 -13.70 -3.83 -7.53
CA ARG A 295 -14.64 -4.92 -7.77
C ARG A 295 -14.01 -6.11 -8.51
N SER A 296 -13.19 -5.86 -9.52
CA SER A 296 -12.54 -6.93 -10.30
C SER A 296 -11.48 -7.69 -9.52
N TYR A 297 -10.95 -7.09 -8.44
CA TYR A 297 -10.00 -7.73 -7.51
C TYR A 297 -10.65 -8.39 -6.31
N GLY A 298 -11.97 -8.60 -6.32
CA GLY A 298 -12.70 -9.32 -5.27
C GLY A 298 -13.19 -8.46 -4.11
N TYR A 299 -13.00 -7.15 -4.16
CA TYR A 299 -13.60 -6.26 -3.17
C TYR A 299 -15.06 -5.97 -3.53
N ASN A 300 -15.98 -6.29 -2.62
CA ASN A 300 -17.40 -6.02 -2.83
C ASN A 300 -17.69 -4.54 -2.59
N ALA A 301 -18.05 -3.84 -3.64
CA ALA A 301 -18.33 -2.39 -3.59
C ALA A 301 -19.49 -1.99 -2.66
N ARG A 302 -20.39 -2.92 -2.31
CA ARG A 302 -21.46 -2.64 -1.34
C ARG A 302 -20.94 -2.44 0.08
N THR A 303 -19.80 -3.00 0.42
CA THR A 303 -19.13 -2.83 1.73
C THR A 303 -18.33 -1.54 1.82
N LEU A 304 -18.06 -0.90 0.68
CA LEU A 304 -17.49 0.45 0.62
C LEU A 304 -18.54 1.54 0.79
N ALA A 305 -19.83 1.18 0.74
CA ALA A 305 -20.88 2.11 1.06
C ALA A 305 -20.68 2.59 2.50
N ILE A 306 -20.51 3.89 2.66
CA ILE A 306 -20.59 4.56 3.95
C ILE A 306 -22.00 4.16 4.47
N GLY A 307 -22.02 3.38 5.54
CA GLY A 307 -23.29 2.98 6.14
C GLY A 307 -24.10 4.23 6.44
N ASP A 308 -25.38 4.17 6.10
CA ASP A 308 -26.38 5.19 6.41
C ASP A 308 -26.45 5.46 7.90
#